data_6907ea44cf3939ba62fff8acfadfe025
#
_entry.id   6907ea44cf3939ba62fff8acfadfe025
#
_cell.length_a   1.000
_cell.length_b   1.000
_cell.length_c   1.000
_cell.angle_alpha   90.00
_cell.angle_beta   90.00
_cell.angle_gamma   90.00
#
_symmetry.space_group_name_H-M   'P 1'
#
loop_
_entity.id
_entity.type
_entity.pdbx_description
1 polymer ?
#
loop_
_entity_poly.entity_id
_entity_poly.type
_entity_poly.pdbx_seq_one_letter_code
_entity_poly.pdbx_strand_id
1 'polypeptide(L)'
;MLKDTRFIFVTGGVVSSLGKGIASASIGSLLESKGYTVTVIKLDPYFNVDPGTMSPFQHGEVFVTEDGTETDLDLGHYERFINHKCTKENNFTAGKIYYSVLRKERKGEYLGKTVQVIPHITDEIKRKIIKGSKGYDIAIVEIGGTVGDIELSLIHISEPT
;
A
#
# COMPACT_ATOMS: atom_id res chain seq x y z
N MET A 1 11.22 23.49 -2.24
CA MET A 1 9.93 23.09 -2.84
C MET A 1 9.71 21.62 -2.54
N LEU A 2 8.56 21.25 -1.97
CA LEU A 2 8.18 19.86 -1.90
C LEU A 2 7.93 19.41 -3.34
N LYS A 3 8.62 18.34 -3.77
CA LYS A 3 8.45 17.77 -5.10
C LYS A 3 7.06 17.15 -5.16
N ASP A 4 6.24 17.53 -6.14
CA ASP A 4 4.92 16.91 -6.34
C ASP A 4 5.12 15.49 -6.86
N THR A 5 4.84 14.51 -6.01
CA THR A 5 4.92 13.10 -6.39
C THR A 5 3.78 12.75 -7.34
N ARG A 6 4.09 12.10 -8.45
CA ARG A 6 3.10 11.54 -9.38
C ARG A 6 2.75 10.12 -8.96
N PHE A 7 1.48 9.76 -9.09
CA PHE A 7 1.00 8.44 -8.70
C PHE A 7 0.64 7.58 -9.93
N ILE A 8 1.02 6.31 -9.87
CA ILE A 8 0.61 5.28 -10.82
C ILE A 8 -0.09 4.20 -10.01
N PHE A 9 -1.39 4.00 -10.25
CA PHE A 9 -2.15 2.95 -9.60
C PHE A 9 -2.15 1.69 -10.45
N VAL A 10 -1.74 0.56 -9.86
CA VAL A 10 -1.73 -0.75 -10.50
C VAL A 10 -2.80 -1.61 -9.85
N THR A 11 -3.86 -1.90 -10.59
CA THR A 11 -4.97 -2.73 -10.15
C THR A 11 -4.99 -4.04 -10.93
N GLY A 12 -5.56 -5.09 -10.36
CA GLY A 12 -5.68 -6.39 -11.02
C GLY A 12 -7.04 -6.61 -11.67
N GLY A 13 -7.07 -7.52 -12.65
CA GLY A 13 -8.30 -8.05 -13.23
C GLY A 13 -8.92 -9.17 -12.40
N VAL A 14 -9.64 -10.07 -13.05
CA VAL A 14 -10.46 -11.15 -12.44
C VAL A 14 -9.64 -12.23 -11.72
N VAL A 15 -8.32 -12.34 -11.96
CA VAL A 15 -7.45 -13.38 -11.37
C VAL A 15 -6.38 -12.74 -10.51
N SER A 16 -6.35 -13.09 -9.22
CA SER A 16 -5.25 -12.76 -8.31
C SER A 16 -3.97 -13.51 -8.75
N SER A 17 -2.82 -13.01 -8.39
CA SER A 17 -1.51 -13.64 -8.68
C SER A 17 -1.01 -13.51 -10.12
N LEU A 18 -1.56 -12.66 -10.95
CA LEU A 18 -1.16 -12.47 -12.34
C LEU A 18 0.05 -11.52 -12.51
N GLY A 19 0.98 -11.54 -11.54
CA GLY A 19 2.25 -10.83 -11.69
C GLY A 19 2.17 -9.30 -11.52
N LYS A 20 1.16 -8.76 -10.83
CA LYS A 20 1.09 -7.32 -10.53
C LYS A 20 2.37 -6.80 -9.87
N GLY A 21 2.90 -7.54 -8.88
CA GLY A 21 4.13 -7.18 -8.19
C GLY A 21 5.33 -7.07 -9.15
N ILE A 22 5.47 -8.03 -10.06
CA ILE A 22 6.54 -8.00 -11.07
C ILE A 22 6.30 -6.86 -12.07
N ALA A 23 5.06 -6.64 -12.49
CA ALA A 23 4.72 -5.53 -13.38
C ALA A 23 5.02 -4.17 -12.74
N SER A 24 4.60 -3.98 -11.49
CA SER A 24 4.88 -2.76 -10.71
C SER A 24 6.39 -2.53 -10.58
N ALA A 25 7.14 -3.56 -10.23
CA ALA A 25 8.59 -3.52 -10.11
C ALA A 25 9.28 -3.20 -11.45
N SER A 26 8.82 -3.81 -12.55
CA SER A 26 9.36 -3.57 -13.90
C SER A 26 9.10 -2.14 -14.37
N ILE A 27 7.89 -1.61 -14.14
CA ILE A 27 7.57 -0.21 -14.41
C ILE A 27 8.48 0.71 -13.61
N GLY A 28 8.67 0.41 -12.33
CA GLY A 28 9.58 1.15 -11.46
C GLY A 28 11.01 1.20 -11.99
N SER A 29 11.56 0.06 -12.37
CA SER A 29 12.91 -0.04 -12.95
C SER A 29 13.04 0.75 -14.25
N LEU A 30 12.04 0.70 -15.14
CA LEU A 30 12.01 1.50 -16.35
C LEU A 30 11.97 3.00 -16.08
N LEU A 31 11.26 3.43 -15.05
CA LEU A 31 11.21 4.84 -14.66
C LEU A 31 12.52 5.30 -14.04
N GLU A 32 13.16 4.47 -13.21
CA GLU A 32 14.51 4.76 -12.68
C GLU A 32 15.55 4.87 -13.79
N SER A 33 15.48 4.02 -14.82
CA SER A 33 16.39 4.14 -15.98
C SER A 33 16.25 5.45 -16.74
N LYS A 34 15.13 6.15 -16.57
CA LYS A 34 14.88 7.49 -17.11
C LYS A 34 15.26 8.62 -16.14
N GLY A 35 15.83 8.28 -14.98
CA GLY A 35 16.34 9.24 -13.99
C GLY A 35 15.31 9.68 -12.95
N TYR A 36 14.14 9.04 -12.85
CA TYR A 36 13.17 9.33 -11.78
C TYR A 36 13.52 8.58 -10.50
N THR A 37 13.25 9.19 -9.36
CA THR A 37 13.23 8.48 -8.07
C THR A 37 11.86 7.84 -7.88
N VAL A 38 11.84 6.53 -7.63
CA VAL A 38 10.61 5.74 -7.60
C VAL A 38 10.45 5.04 -6.26
N THR A 39 9.24 4.99 -5.73
CA THR A 39 8.84 4.10 -4.64
C THR A 39 7.65 3.24 -5.05
N VAL A 40 7.49 2.09 -4.42
CA VAL A 40 6.31 1.23 -4.60
C VAL A 40 5.62 1.08 -3.25
N ILE A 41 4.31 1.18 -3.25
CA ILE A 41 3.46 1.03 -2.07
C ILE A 41 2.44 -0.06 -2.37
N LYS A 42 2.35 -1.07 -1.50
CA LYS A 42 1.38 -2.15 -1.64
C LYS A 42 0.26 -2.00 -0.64
N LEU A 43 -0.97 -2.09 -1.12
CA LEU A 43 -2.20 -2.15 -0.34
C LEU A 43 -2.78 -3.54 -0.44
N ASP A 44 -2.88 -4.22 0.70
CA ASP A 44 -3.48 -5.55 0.78
C ASP A 44 -4.91 -5.46 1.36
N PRO A 45 -5.90 -6.11 0.74
CA PRO A 45 -7.30 -5.95 1.13
C PRO A 45 -7.70 -6.71 2.40
N TYR A 46 -6.89 -7.65 2.87
CA TYR A 46 -7.24 -8.46 4.04
C TYR A 46 -7.19 -7.70 5.36
N PHE A 47 -7.90 -8.25 6.38
CA PHE A 47 -8.06 -7.63 7.70
C PHE A 47 -6.99 -7.97 8.73
N ASN A 48 -6.03 -8.82 8.41
CA ASN A 48 -4.87 -9.02 9.28
C ASN A 48 -4.10 -7.70 9.40
N VAL A 49 -3.68 -7.35 10.61
CA VAL A 49 -2.97 -6.09 10.85
C VAL A 49 -1.59 -6.09 10.17
N ASP A 50 -0.96 -7.25 10.14
CA ASP A 50 0.27 -7.53 9.40
C ASP A 50 0.24 -8.98 8.87
N PRO A 51 1.08 -9.35 7.91
CA PRO A 51 1.09 -10.69 7.34
C PRO A 51 1.78 -11.74 8.22
N GLY A 52 2.48 -11.37 9.29
CA GLY A 52 3.26 -12.30 10.11
C GLY A 52 2.42 -13.36 10.84
N THR A 53 1.12 -13.10 11.05
CA THR A 53 0.18 -14.05 11.67
C THR A 53 -0.55 -14.92 10.64
N MET A 54 -0.31 -14.73 9.35
CA MET A 54 -1.00 -15.44 8.29
C MET A 54 -0.31 -16.75 7.97
N SER A 55 -1.09 -17.77 7.58
CA SER A 55 -0.55 -19.06 7.17
C SER A 55 0.28 -18.93 5.88
N PRO A 56 1.55 -19.35 5.87
CA PRO A 56 2.38 -19.32 4.66
C PRO A 56 1.80 -20.15 3.50
N PHE A 57 1.01 -21.18 3.80
CA PHE A 57 0.34 -22.00 2.78
C PHE A 57 -0.78 -21.25 2.04
N GLN A 58 -1.36 -20.23 2.66
CA GLN A 58 -2.44 -19.43 2.06
C GLN A 58 -1.93 -18.15 1.40
N HIS A 59 -0.93 -17.50 1.97
CA HIS A 59 -0.48 -16.17 1.57
C HIS A 59 0.99 -16.09 1.15
N GLY A 60 1.72 -17.22 1.18
CA GLY A 60 3.15 -17.27 0.94
C GLY A 60 3.97 -16.81 2.14
N GLU A 61 5.26 -16.71 1.94
CA GLU A 61 6.21 -16.26 2.95
C GLU A 61 6.15 -14.74 3.14
N VAL A 62 6.50 -14.27 4.33
CA VAL A 62 6.65 -12.85 4.60
C VAL A 62 8.02 -12.35 4.14
N PHE A 63 8.08 -11.09 3.74
CA PHE A 63 9.31 -10.35 3.53
C PHE A 63 9.55 -9.43 4.71
N VAL A 64 10.75 -9.45 5.27
CA VAL A 64 11.13 -8.56 6.37
C VAL A 64 11.94 -7.40 5.80
N THR A 65 11.43 -6.20 5.99
CA THR A 65 12.07 -4.96 5.54
C THR A 65 13.27 -4.60 6.40
N GLU A 66 14.10 -3.66 5.95
CA GLU A 66 15.29 -3.19 6.69
C GLU A 66 14.95 -2.64 8.08
N ASP A 67 13.76 -2.06 8.26
CA ASP A 67 13.28 -1.58 9.56
C ASP A 67 12.62 -2.68 10.43
N GLY A 68 12.75 -3.95 10.04
CA GLY A 68 12.28 -5.11 10.80
C GLY A 68 10.77 -5.37 10.71
N THR A 69 10.08 -4.73 9.76
CA THR A 69 8.64 -4.92 9.58
C THR A 69 8.36 -6.14 8.70
N GLU A 70 7.48 -7.03 9.17
CA GLU A 70 6.95 -8.13 8.36
C GLU A 70 5.93 -7.60 7.35
N THR A 71 6.14 -7.95 6.08
CA THR A 71 5.36 -7.43 4.95
C THR A 71 5.07 -8.54 3.95
N ASP A 72 4.26 -8.23 2.95
CA ASP A 72 3.99 -9.13 1.83
C ASP A 72 5.27 -9.42 1.02
N LEU A 73 5.37 -10.64 0.48
CA LEU A 73 6.51 -11.12 -0.29
C LEU A 73 6.83 -10.24 -1.51
N ASP A 74 5.83 -9.57 -2.09
CA ASP A 74 6.01 -8.71 -3.26
C ASP A 74 7.00 -7.56 -2.99
N LEU A 75 7.19 -7.14 -1.74
CA LEU A 75 8.20 -6.13 -1.40
C LEU A 75 9.61 -6.59 -1.71
N GLY A 76 9.87 -7.89 -1.58
CA GLY A 76 11.13 -8.50 -2.01
C GLY A 76 11.34 -8.42 -3.53
N HIS A 77 10.26 -8.52 -4.31
CA HIS A 77 10.33 -8.29 -5.76
C HIS A 77 10.65 -6.82 -6.07
N TYR A 78 10.02 -5.88 -5.38
CA TYR A 78 10.31 -4.45 -5.59
C TYR A 78 11.79 -4.16 -5.34
N GLU A 79 12.35 -4.58 -4.22
CA GLU A 79 13.76 -4.36 -3.89
C GLU A 79 14.76 -5.01 -4.87
N ARG A 80 14.34 -6.02 -5.63
CA ARG A 80 15.18 -6.64 -6.66
C ARG A 80 15.24 -5.84 -7.95
N PHE A 81 14.22 -5.06 -8.25
CA PHE A 81 14.06 -4.36 -9.52
C PHE A 81 14.36 -2.87 -9.44
N ILE A 82 14.14 -2.27 -8.28
CA ILE A 82 14.30 -0.83 -8.05
C ILE A 82 15.34 -0.55 -6.95
N ASN A 83 16.04 0.58 -7.06
CA ASN A 83 17.04 1.01 -6.07
C ASN A 83 16.41 1.67 -4.84
N HIS A 84 15.38 1.06 -4.30
CA HIS A 84 14.67 1.54 -3.13
C HIS A 84 14.57 0.45 -2.07
N LYS A 85 14.97 0.78 -0.84
CA LYS A 85 14.74 -0.09 0.30
C LYS A 85 13.35 0.13 0.87
N CYS A 86 12.58 -0.95 0.90
CA CYS A 86 11.24 -0.92 1.47
C CYS A 86 11.28 -0.82 3.00
N THR A 87 10.29 -0.14 3.53
CA THR A 87 10.07 0.06 4.97
C THR A 87 8.60 -0.22 5.31
N LYS A 88 8.23 -0.09 6.57
CA LYS A 88 6.83 -0.17 7.02
C LYS A 88 5.86 0.78 6.33
N GLU A 89 6.37 1.79 5.61
CA GLU A 89 5.53 2.74 4.87
C GLU A 89 5.20 2.24 3.45
N ASN A 90 5.80 1.14 3.03
CA ASN A 90 5.62 0.58 1.69
C ASN A 90 4.57 -0.53 1.62
N ASN A 91 4.09 -1.02 2.77
CA ASN A 91 3.02 -2.03 2.82
C ASN A 91 2.04 -1.73 3.96
N PHE A 92 0.77 -1.77 3.65
CA PHE A 92 -0.27 -1.74 4.67
C PHE A 92 -1.52 -2.50 4.22
N THR A 93 -2.18 -3.10 5.22
CA THR A 93 -3.38 -3.91 5.04
C THR A 93 -4.63 -3.10 5.36
N ALA A 94 -5.78 -3.53 4.87
CA ALA A 94 -7.06 -2.97 5.30
C ALA A 94 -7.20 -3.02 6.83
N GLY A 95 -6.84 -4.14 7.46
CA GLY A 95 -6.87 -4.29 8.92
C GLY A 95 -6.04 -3.24 9.65
N LYS A 96 -4.84 -2.93 9.15
CA LYS A 96 -3.97 -1.89 9.73
C LYS A 96 -4.58 -0.48 9.62
N ILE A 97 -5.30 -0.19 8.52
CA ILE A 97 -6.01 1.07 8.33
C ILE A 97 -7.15 1.19 9.32
N TYR A 98 -8.04 0.18 9.38
CA TYR A 98 -9.17 0.17 10.32
C TYR A 98 -8.69 0.27 11.77
N TYR A 99 -7.68 -0.50 12.14
CA TYR A 99 -7.10 -0.44 13.48
C TYR A 99 -6.56 0.96 13.83
N SER A 100 -5.92 1.63 12.89
CA SER A 100 -5.44 3.01 13.08
C SER A 100 -6.60 3.97 13.36
N VAL A 101 -7.68 3.89 12.58
CA VAL A 101 -8.86 4.76 12.75
C VAL A 101 -9.58 4.47 14.06
N LEU A 102 -9.78 3.20 14.42
CA LEU A 102 -10.38 2.82 15.69
C LEU A 102 -9.54 3.28 16.90
N ARG A 103 -8.22 3.16 16.82
CA ARG A 103 -7.33 3.70 17.89
C ARG A 103 -7.47 5.21 18.05
N LYS A 104 -7.57 5.97 16.96
CA LYS A 104 -7.77 7.42 17.00
C LYS A 104 -9.12 7.77 17.60
N GLU A 105 -10.17 7.03 17.23
CA GLU A 105 -11.51 7.19 17.82
C GLU A 105 -11.46 6.97 19.34
N ARG A 106 -10.88 5.86 19.81
CA ARG A 106 -10.77 5.54 21.25
C ARG A 106 -9.94 6.57 22.02
N LYS A 107 -9.02 7.24 21.38
CA LYS A 107 -8.25 8.35 21.97
C LYS A 107 -8.97 9.72 21.92
N GLY A 108 -10.15 9.78 21.32
CA GLY A 108 -10.92 11.04 21.18
C GLY A 108 -10.38 12.00 20.12
N GLU A 109 -9.53 11.55 19.21
CA GLU A 109 -8.91 12.40 18.19
C GLU A 109 -9.95 12.97 17.19
N TYR A 110 -11.14 12.38 17.11
CA TYR A 110 -12.23 12.87 16.26
C TYR A 110 -13.21 13.80 16.98
N LEU A 111 -12.92 14.17 18.24
CA LEU A 111 -13.68 15.19 18.99
C LEU A 111 -15.20 14.93 19.04
N GLY A 112 -15.58 13.68 19.23
CA GLY A 112 -17.01 13.29 19.32
C GLY A 112 -17.75 13.18 17.98
N LYS A 113 -17.07 13.38 16.85
CA LYS A 113 -17.68 13.17 15.53
C LYS A 113 -17.98 11.70 15.29
N THR A 114 -19.05 11.43 14.54
CA THR A 114 -19.33 10.07 14.05
C THR A 114 -18.24 9.63 13.08
N VAL A 115 -17.57 8.54 13.38
CA VAL A 115 -16.51 7.96 12.52
C VAL A 115 -17.15 7.01 11.52
N GLN A 116 -16.92 7.25 10.24
CA GLN A 116 -17.50 6.48 9.12
C GLN A 116 -16.40 6.05 8.15
N VAL A 117 -16.71 5.08 7.29
CA VAL A 117 -15.79 4.63 6.25
C VAL A 117 -15.38 5.80 5.37
N ILE A 118 -16.36 6.56 4.90
CA ILE A 118 -16.13 7.83 4.20
C ILE A 118 -16.51 8.96 5.17
N PRO A 119 -15.59 9.86 5.49
CA PRO A 119 -14.25 10.04 4.93
C PRO A 119 -13.11 9.39 5.74
N HIS A 120 -13.32 8.85 6.95
CA HIS A 120 -12.24 8.59 7.91
C HIS A 120 -11.29 7.46 7.48
N ILE A 121 -11.84 6.36 6.95
CA ILE A 121 -11.01 5.24 6.42
C ILE A 121 -10.33 5.68 5.11
N THR A 122 -11.06 6.31 4.21
CA THR A 122 -10.52 6.76 2.93
C THR A 122 -9.43 7.82 3.11
N ASP A 123 -9.61 8.74 4.04
CA ASP A 123 -8.59 9.76 4.37
C ASP A 123 -7.35 9.12 5.01
N GLU A 124 -7.52 8.08 5.84
CA GLU A 124 -6.38 7.36 6.41
C GLU A 124 -5.59 6.61 5.34
N ILE A 125 -6.26 6.01 4.35
CA ILE A 125 -5.59 5.39 3.19
C ILE A 125 -4.79 6.44 2.42
N LYS A 126 -5.41 7.55 2.02
CA LYS A 126 -4.74 8.66 1.33
C LYS A 126 -3.53 9.17 2.11
N ARG A 127 -3.70 9.37 3.41
CA ARG A 127 -2.63 9.84 4.29
C ARG A 127 -1.43 8.88 4.28
N LYS A 128 -1.69 7.56 4.29
CA LYS A 128 -0.63 6.54 4.24
C LYS A 128 0.09 6.55 2.90
N ILE A 129 -0.64 6.62 1.80
CA ILE A 129 -0.07 6.70 0.45
C ILE A 129 0.83 7.94 0.33
N ILE A 130 0.33 9.11 0.72
CA ILE A 130 1.10 10.36 0.68
C ILE A 130 2.34 10.29 1.57
N LYS A 131 2.22 9.64 2.74
CA LYS A 131 3.37 9.47 3.63
C LYS A 131 4.46 8.60 3.02
N GLY A 132 4.08 7.46 2.43
CA GLY A 132 5.03 6.51 1.82
C GLY A 132 5.63 7.02 0.51
N SER A 133 4.98 7.99 -0.14
CA SER A 133 5.48 8.57 -1.41
C SER A 133 6.38 9.79 -1.23
N LYS A 134 6.50 10.29 -0.02
CA LYS A 134 7.19 11.56 0.25
C LYS A 134 8.67 11.52 -0.16
N GLY A 135 9.06 12.46 -1.00
CA GLY A 135 10.46 12.62 -1.44
C GLY A 135 10.79 11.90 -2.76
N TYR A 136 9.83 11.18 -3.33
CA TYR A 136 9.97 10.51 -4.62
C TYR A 136 9.29 11.28 -5.75
N ASP A 137 9.80 11.13 -6.98
CA ASP A 137 9.17 11.69 -8.17
C ASP A 137 7.89 10.94 -8.53
N ILE A 138 7.94 9.62 -8.37
CA ILE A 138 6.85 8.72 -8.76
C ILE A 138 6.63 7.70 -7.64
N ALA A 139 5.37 7.51 -7.27
CA ALA A 139 4.92 6.44 -6.39
C ALA A 139 4.01 5.49 -7.18
N ILE A 140 4.41 4.23 -7.27
CA ILE A 140 3.58 3.17 -7.83
C ILE A 140 2.78 2.58 -6.67
N VAL A 141 1.46 2.63 -6.76
CA VAL A 141 0.55 2.11 -5.75
C VAL A 141 -0.08 0.84 -6.28
N GLU A 142 0.40 -0.30 -5.79
CA GLU A 142 -0.16 -1.60 -6.14
C GLU A 142 -1.31 -1.95 -5.22
N ILE A 143 -2.47 -2.23 -5.80
CA ILE A 143 -3.68 -2.61 -5.09
C ILE A 143 -3.83 -4.13 -5.17
N GLY A 144 -3.73 -4.80 -4.02
CA GLY A 144 -3.97 -6.23 -3.88
C GLY A 144 -5.44 -6.60 -4.12
N GLY A 145 -5.70 -7.89 -4.35
CA GLY A 145 -7.05 -8.40 -4.62
C GLY A 145 -7.46 -8.33 -6.08
N THR A 146 -8.73 -8.65 -6.33
CA THR A 146 -9.34 -8.69 -7.67
C THR A 146 -10.42 -7.63 -7.82
N VAL A 147 -10.68 -7.20 -9.05
CA VAL A 147 -11.80 -6.29 -9.35
C VAL A 147 -13.11 -6.97 -8.93
N GLY A 148 -13.88 -6.28 -8.10
CA GLY A 148 -15.13 -6.83 -7.54
C GLY A 148 -15.04 -7.20 -6.05
N ASP A 149 -13.84 -7.23 -5.47
CA ASP A 149 -13.68 -7.34 -4.03
C ASP A 149 -14.24 -6.09 -3.35
N ILE A 150 -15.06 -6.29 -2.32
CA ILE A 150 -15.69 -5.18 -1.57
C ILE A 150 -14.62 -4.24 -1.00
N GLU A 151 -13.50 -4.80 -0.55
CA GLU A 151 -12.36 -4.09 -0.01
C GLU A 151 -11.71 -3.13 -1.03
N LEU A 152 -11.72 -3.49 -2.31
CA LEU A 152 -11.22 -2.65 -3.39
C LEU A 152 -12.10 -1.43 -3.65
N SER A 153 -13.40 -1.51 -3.40
CA SER A 153 -14.30 -0.38 -3.60
C SER A 153 -13.90 0.83 -2.74
N LEU A 154 -13.39 0.58 -1.53
CA LEU A 154 -12.91 1.63 -0.62
C LEU A 154 -11.63 2.30 -1.13
N ILE A 155 -10.77 1.56 -1.79
CA ILE A 155 -9.52 2.07 -2.35
C ILE A 155 -9.81 2.90 -3.59
N HIS A 156 -10.73 2.47 -4.46
CA HIS A 156 -11.17 3.24 -5.63
C HIS A 156 -11.77 4.61 -5.23
N ILE A 157 -12.50 4.67 -4.13
CA ILE A 157 -13.02 5.95 -3.58
C ILE A 157 -11.87 6.82 -3.03
N SER A 158 -10.74 6.22 -2.69
CA SER A 158 -9.59 6.91 -2.10
C SER A 158 -8.58 7.41 -3.13
N GLU A 159 -8.75 7.10 -4.42
CA GLU A 159 -7.85 7.60 -5.45
C GLU A 159 -7.83 9.14 -5.44
N PRO A 160 -6.64 9.77 -5.35
CA PRO A 160 -6.55 11.21 -5.48
C PRO A 160 -6.94 11.60 -6.91
N THR A 161 -7.95 12.44 -7.01
CA THR A 161 -8.35 13.07 -8.28
C THR A 161 -7.33 14.10 -8.71
#